data_e03101f008e0f5eb787d89e1bb0a7ca5
#
_entry.id   e03101f008e0f5eb787d89e1bb0a7ca5
#
_cell.length_a   1.000
_cell.length_b   1.000
_cell.length_c   1.000
_cell.angle_alpha   90.00
_cell.angle_beta   90.00
_cell.angle_gamma   90.00
#
_symmetry.space_group_name_H-M   'P 1'
#
loop_
_entity.id
_entity.type
_entity.pdbx_description
1 polymer ?
#
loop_
_entity_poly.entity_id
_entity_poly.type
_entity_poly.pdbx_seq_one_letter_code
_entity_poly.pdbx_strand_id
1 'polypeptide(L)'
;YQAMVMTARILRPRVVVLENVPGMIQLHGGLVKDKIISDFTALGYKMGEPKILYAPDYGVPQIRKRVVFVGLLGAIEEFSYPIPILKPEEYVTCEQAIGDLPALVDIVGEKVQPYPCDPMSVYQQTMRSGSGAIYNHEGTIHDAKTKKFIRMVPEGKNYRALPAEYAGIYKYHEALTRYHSKKPSPTINTGHRSHFHYKWERIPTVRESARLQSFADNFVFFGNKTQ
;
A
#
# COMPACT_ATOMS: atom_id res chain seq x y z
N TYR A 1 2.40 -5.40 21.05
CA TYR A 1 3.16 -6.64 20.81
C TYR A 1 2.96 -7.67 21.95
N GLN A 2 2.68 -7.24 23.18
CA GLN A 2 2.50 -8.13 24.34
C GLN A 2 1.44 -9.22 24.11
N ALA A 3 0.30 -8.87 23.48
CA ALA A 3 -0.71 -9.85 23.10
C ALA A 3 -0.14 -10.92 22.15
N MET A 4 0.73 -10.54 21.22
CA MET A 4 1.39 -11.50 20.31
C MET A 4 2.34 -12.45 21.09
N VAL A 5 3.08 -11.92 22.08
CA VAL A 5 3.94 -12.75 22.96
C VAL A 5 3.10 -13.77 23.73
N MET A 6 1.96 -13.35 24.29
CA MET A 6 1.03 -14.25 24.98
C MET A 6 0.46 -15.32 24.04
N THR A 7 0.02 -14.91 22.84
CA THR A 7 -0.46 -15.85 21.82
C THR A 7 0.61 -16.85 21.41
N ALA A 8 1.83 -16.39 21.17
CA ALA A 8 2.96 -17.26 20.83
C ALA A 8 3.32 -18.24 21.96
N ARG A 9 3.18 -17.84 23.22
CA ARG A 9 3.38 -18.72 24.39
C ARG A 9 2.38 -19.87 24.41
N ILE A 10 1.11 -19.58 24.06
CA ILE A 10 0.02 -20.57 24.09
C ILE A 10 0.07 -21.48 22.85
N LEU A 11 0.10 -20.87 21.65
CA LEU A 11 -0.06 -21.60 20.38
C LEU A 11 1.26 -22.21 19.88
N ARG A 12 2.40 -21.71 20.33
CA ARG A 12 3.72 -22.18 19.94
C ARG A 12 3.90 -22.32 18.42
N PRO A 13 3.54 -21.29 17.60
CA PRO A 13 3.68 -21.39 16.16
C PRO A 13 5.16 -21.57 15.78
N ARG A 14 5.42 -22.31 14.70
CA ARG A 14 6.80 -22.54 14.22
C ARG A 14 7.49 -21.25 13.78
N VAL A 15 6.72 -20.27 13.31
CA VAL A 15 7.20 -18.97 12.85
C VAL A 15 6.35 -17.87 13.45
N VAL A 16 6.99 -16.81 13.90
CA VAL A 16 6.34 -15.54 14.27
C VAL A 16 6.85 -14.44 13.35
N VAL A 17 5.92 -13.61 12.85
CA VAL A 17 6.24 -12.44 12.04
C VAL A 17 5.53 -11.23 12.63
N LEU A 18 6.30 -10.19 12.97
CA LEU A 18 5.76 -8.93 13.44
C LEU A 18 6.12 -7.82 12.44
N GLU A 19 5.14 -7.03 12.05
CA GLU A 19 5.32 -5.88 11.16
C GLU A 19 4.98 -4.59 11.89
N ASN A 20 5.76 -3.53 11.67
CA ASN A 20 5.46 -2.21 12.19
C ASN A 20 6.10 -1.10 11.33
N VAL A 21 5.80 0.16 11.69
CA VAL A 21 6.45 1.32 11.06
C VAL A 21 7.94 1.39 11.45
N PRO A 22 8.84 1.88 10.57
CA PRO A 22 10.29 1.92 10.83
C PRO A 22 10.69 2.63 12.12
N GLY A 23 9.97 3.70 12.49
CA GLY A 23 10.28 4.47 13.72
C GLY A 23 10.19 3.65 15.01
N MET A 24 9.53 2.49 14.98
CA MET A 24 9.41 1.63 16.15
C MET A 24 10.77 1.08 16.62
N ILE A 25 11.72 0.84 15.74
CA ILE A 25 13.06 0.35 16.15
C ILE A 25 13.88 1.37 16.93
N GLN A 26 13.58 2.66 16.79
CA GLN A 26 14.26 3.74 17.52
C GLN A 26 13.48 4.20 18.75
N LEU A 27 12.29 3.67 18.97
CA LEU A 27 11.44 4.10 20.08
C LEU A 27 12.12 3.82 21.43
N HIS A 28 12.17 4.87 22.26
CA HIS A 28 12.91 4.87 23.54
C HIS A 28 14.38 4.44 23.42
N GLY A 29 15.09 4.92 22.38
CA GLY A 29 16.49 4.59 22.16
C GLY A 29 16.75 3.13 21.76
N GLY A 30 15.74 2.44 21.20
CA GLY A 30 15.85 1.04 20.79
C GLY A 30 15.32 0.03 21.81
N LEU A 31 14.99 0.45 23.03
CA LEU A 31 14.53 -0.45 24.11
C LEU A 31 13.31 -1.30 23.71
N VAL A 32 12.40 -0.76 22.88
CA VAL A 32 11.22 -1.51 22.43
C VAL A 32 11.63 -2.66 21.50
N LYS A 33 12.57 -2.42 20.56
CA LYS A 33 13.12 -3.43 19.68
C LYS A 33 13.76 -4.56 20.50
N ASP A 34 14.65 -4.19 21.43
CA ASP A 34 15.41 -5.15 22.25
C ASP A 34 14.49 -5.97 23.15
N LYS A 35 13.44 -5.33 23.68
CA LYS A 35 12.44 -6.02 24.50
C LYS A 35 11.62 -7.03 23.70
N ILE A 36 11.23 -6.70 22.46
CA ILE A 36 10.53 -7.65 21.57
C ILE A 36 11.42 -8.87 21.30
N ILE A 37 12.67 -8.63 20.92
CA ILE A 37 13.63 -9.73 20.66
C ILE A 37 13.81 -10.59 21.91
N SER A 38 14.04 -9.98 23.07
CA SER A 38 14.21 -10.70 24.35
C SER A 38 12.99 -11.55 24.72
N ASP A 39 11.77 -10.99 24.60
CA ASP A 39 10.56 -11.69 25.00
C ASP A 39 10.28 -12.93 24.13
N PHE A 40 10.50 -12.85 22.81
CA PHE A 40 10.36 -14.01 21.93
C PHE A 40 11.50 -15.00 22.09
N THR A 41 12.73 -14.55 22.33
CA THR A 41 13.87 -15.42 22.62
C THR A 41 13.63 -16.24 23.88
N ALA A 42 13.07 -15.63 24.93
CA ALA A 42 12.69 -16.33 26.18
C ALA A 42 11.61 -17.42 25.96
N LEU A 43 10.83 -17.35 24.87
CA LEU A 43 9.89 -18.38 24.46
C LEU A 43 10.52 -19.47 23.59
N GLY A 44 11.81 -19.39 23.29
CA GLY A 44 12.55 -20.37 22.47
C GLY A 44 12.57 -20.06 20.97
N TYR A 45 12.22 -18.84 20.57
CA TYR A 45 12.36 -18.41 19.18
C TYR A 45 13.78 -17.90 18.91
N LYS A 46 14.39 -18.35 17.84
CA LYS A 46 15.59 -17.72 17.29
C LYS A 46 15.17 -16.46 16.55
N MET A 47 15.47 -15.32 17.15
CA MET A 47 15.18 -13.99 16.60
C MET A 47 16.43 -13.45 15.92
N GLY A 48 16.29 -13.05 14.64
CA GLY A 48 17.31 -12.27 13.95
C GLY A 48 17.13 -10.77 14.15
N GLU A 49 18.11 -9.99 13.68
CA GLU A 49 17.99 -8.54 13.68
C GLU A 49 16.84 -8.12 12.72
N PRO A 50 15.90 -7.27 13.16
CA PRO A 50 14.79 -6.85 12.34
C PRO A 50 15.25 -6.03 11.13
N LYS A 51 14.62 -6.22 9.98
CA LYS A 51 14.97 -5.51 8.75
C LYS A 51 13.86 -4.57 8.31
N ILE A 52 14.25 -3.38 7.86
CA ILE A 52 13.32 -2.47 7.18
C ILE A 52 13.25 -2.90 5.72
N LEU A 53 12.06 -3.33 5.30
CA LEU A 53 11.78 -3.68 3.92
C LEU A 53 11.10 -2.49 3.22
N TYR A 54 11.47 -2.26 1.96
CA TYR A 54 10.91 -1.23 1.11
C TYR A 54 10.09 -1.89 0.01
N ALA A 55 8.78 -1.69 0.02
CA ALA A 55 7.84 -2.43 -0.82
C ALA A 55 8.13 -2.37 -2.33
N PRO A 56 8.55 -1.23 -2.93
CA PRO A 56 8.94 -1.17 -4.34
C PRO A 56 10.07 -2.12 -4.73
N ASP A 57 11.02 -2.40 -3.83
CA ASP A 57 12.13 -3.35 -4.07
C ASP A 57 11.63 -4.76 -4.40
N TYR A 58 10.37 -5.06 -4.03
CA TYR A 58 9.71 -6.36 -4.21
C TYR A 58 8.54 -6.30 -5.20
N GLY A 59 8.49 -5.28 -6.05
CA GLY A 59 7.50 -5.15 -7.12
C GLY A 59 6.15 -4.59 -6.69
N VAL A 60 5.99 -4.11 -5.46
CA VAL A 60 4.75 -3.44 -5.00
C VAL A 60 4.77 -1.99 -5.48
N PRO A 61 3.75 -1.52 -6.23
CA PRO A 61 3.72 -0.15 -6.77
C PRO A 61 3.31 0.90 -5.73
N GLN A 62 3.90 0.80 -4.52
CA GLN A 62 3.63 1.72 -3.41
C GLN A 62 4.90 2.01 -2.61
N ILE A 63 5.20 3.28 -2.40
CA ILE A 63 6.25 3.75 -1.51
C ILE A 63 5.84 3.44 -0.06
N ARG A 64 6.34 2.32 0.48
CA ARG A 64 6.01 1.85 1.82
C ARG A 64 7.20 1.17 2.45
N LYS A 65 7.62 1.67 3.61
CA LYS A 65 8.67 1.06 4.44
C LYS A 65 8.06 0.43 5.68
N ARG A 66 8.45 -0.79 5.99
CA ARG A 66 8.03 -1.49 7.20
C ARG A 66 9.20 -2.23 7.83
N VAL A 67 9.28 -2.16 9.16
CA VAL A 67 10.20 -3.04 9.89
C VAL A 67 9.51 -4.38 10.12
N VAL A 68 10.24 -5.44 9.85
CA VAL A 68 9.74 -6.81 10.00
C VAL A 68 10.67 -7.56 10.94
N PHE A 69 10.10 -8.22 11.94
CA PHE A 69 10.76 -9.14 12.83
C PHE A 69 10.32 -10.55 12.48
N VAL A 70 11.25 -11.48 12.42
CA VAL A 70 10.93 -12.89 12.19
C VAL A 70 11.62 -13.73 13.26
N GLY A 71 10.86 -14.63 13.87
CA GLY A 71 11.37 -15.59 14.84
C GLY A 71 11.01 -17.02 14.44
N LEU A 72 11.97 -17.93 14.54
CA LEU A 72 11.82 -19.35 14.21
C LEU A 72 11.92 -20.17 15.49
N LEU A 73 10.88 -20.93 15.82
CA LEU A 73 10.84 -21.74 17.03
C LEU A 73 11.79 -22.95 16.93
N GLY A 74 12.71 -23.05 17.88
CA GLY A 74 13.66 -24.17 17.96
C GLY A 74 14.68 -24.23 16.82
N ALA A 75 14.81 -23.17 16.01
CA ALA A 75 15.80 -23.13 14.94
C ALA A 75 17.21 -22.83 15.47
N ILE A 76 18.22 -23.36 14.77
CA ILE A 76 19.64 -23.08 15.03
C ILE A 76 20.02 -21.76 14.34
N GLU A 77 19.55 -21.55 13.10
CA GLU A 77 19.86 -20.39 12.29
C GLU A 77 18.76 -19.33 12.36
N GLU A 78 19.12 -18.08 12.09
CA GLU A 78 18.21 -16.96 11.97
C GLU A 78 17.51 -16.97 10.60
N PHE A 79 16.36 -16.30 10.53
CA PHE A 79 15.65 -16.10 9.27
C PHE A 79 16.48 -15.23 8.31
N SER A 80 16.66 -15.70 7.08
CA SER A 80 17.26 -14.92 6.02
C SER A 80 16.18 -14.12 5.26
N TYR A 81 16.26 -12.79 5.34
CA TYR A 81 15.33 -11.91 4.63
C TYR A 81 15.55 -11.99 3.11
N PRO A 82 14.48 -11.88 2.30
CA PRO A 82 14.61 -11.84 0.86
C PRO A 82 15.46 -10.64 0.42
N ILE A 83 16.23 -10.83 -0.63
CA ILE A 83 16.96 -9.73 -1.27
C ILE A 83 16.02 -8.93 -2.18
N PRO A 84 16.23 -7.61 -2.35
CA PRO A 84 15.53 -6.83 -3.36
C PRO A 84 15.62 -7.46 -4.76
N ILE A 85 14.49 -7.50 -5.47
CA ILE A 85 14.41 -8.06 -6.83
C ILE A 85 14.34 -7.00 -7.91
N LEU A 86 14.07 -5.74 -7.56
CA LEU A 86 14.01 -4.60 -8.47
C LEU A 86 14.93 -3.48 -8.00
N LYS A 87 15.48 -2.75 -8.96
CA LYS A 87 16.19 -1.49 -8.76
C LYS A 87 15.22 -0.31 -8.88
N PRO A 88 15.59 0.90 -8.39
CA PRO A 88 14.71 2.08 -8.44
C PRO A 88 14.16 2.44 -9.83
N GLU A 89 14.93 2.22 -10.89
CA GLU A 89 14.53 2.45 -12.27
C GLU A 89 13.52 1.42 -12.82
N GLU A 90 13.40 0.28 -12.14
CA GLU A 90 12.53 -0.84 -12.51
C GLU A 90 11.22 -0.88 -11.70
N TYR A 91 11.05 0.04 -10.75
CA TYR A 91 9.87 0.04 -9.88
C TYR A 91 8.57 0.16 -10.68
N VAL A 92 7.61 -0.67 -10.33
CA VAL A 92 6.28 -0.65 -10.95
C VAL A 92 5.60 0.69 -10.66
N THR A 93 5.19 1.36 -11.72
CA THR A 93 4.58 2.70 -11.65
C THR A 93 3.06 2.63 -11.49
N CYS A 94 2.43 3.75 -11.11
CA CYS A 94 0.96 3.83 -11.04
C CYS A 94 0.31 3.49 -12.40
N GLU A 95 0.86 3.98 -13.51
CA GLU A 95 0.32 3.68 -14.85
C GLU A 95 0.45 2.19 -15.19
N GLN A 96 1.59 1.58 -14.88
CA GLN A 96 1.78 0.14 -15.06
C GLN A 96 0.88 -0.70 -14.15
N ALA A 97 0.41 -0.16 -13.03
CA ALA A 97 -0.43 -0.89 -12.09
C ALA A 97 -1.93 -0.79 -12.42
N ILE A 98 -2.41 0.39 -12.81
CA ILE A 98 -3.86 0.68 -12.92
C ILE A 98 -4.28 1.30 -14.25
N GLY A 99 -3.36 1.49 -15.21
CA GLY A 99 -3.64 2.17 -16.47
C GLY A 99 -4.58 1.42 -17.43
N ASP A 100 -4.77 0.13 -17.23
CA ASP A 100 -5.64 -0.76 -17.99
C ASP A 100 -7.09 -0.86 -17.45
N LEU A 101 -7.37 -0.19 -16.33
CA LEU A 101 -8.72 -0.19 -15.73
C LEU A 101 -9.61 0.88 -16.41
N PRO A 102 -10.95 0.67 -16.45
CA PRO A 102 -11.89 1.64 -17.01
C PRO A 102 -11.70 3.05 -16.42
N ALA A 103 -11.83 4.08 -17.26
CA ALA A 103 -11.61 5.47 -16.87
C ALA A 103 -12.59 6.01 -15.83
N LEU A 104 -13.87 5.59 -15.91
CA LEU A 104 -14.99 6.01 -15.06
C LEU A 104 -15.08 7.55 -14.93
N VAL A 105 -15.01 8.25 -16.05
CA VAL A 105 -15.15 9.70 -16.09
C VAL A 105 -16.63 10.06 -15.95
N ASP A 106 -16.99 10.71 -14.85
CA ASP A 106 -18.36 11.14 -14.51
C ASP A 106 -19.41 10.02 -14.44
N ILE A 107 -18.95 8.79 -14.27
CA ILE A 107 -19.82 7.63 -14.06
C ILE A 107 -19.33 6.82 -12.87
N VAL A 108 -20.24 6.13 -12.23
CA VAL A 108 -19.90 5.20 -11.14
C VAL A 108 -19.31 3.89 -11.70
N GLY A 109 -19.84 3.42 -12.82
CA GLY A 109 -19.55 2.09 -13.37
C GLY A 109 -20.40 1.00 -12.71
N GLU A 110 -20.20 -0.22 -13.17
CA GLU A 110 -20.89 -1.40 -12.66
C GLU A 110 -20.08 -2.10 -11.57
N LYS A 111 -20.75 -2.90 -10.72
CA LYS A 111 -20.08 -3.68 -9.67
C LYS A 111 -19.10 -4.71 -10.22
N VAL A 112 -19.44 -5.27 -11.37
CA VAL A 112 -18.61 -6.23 -12.11
C VAL A 112 -18.47 -5.72 -13.54
N GLN A 113 -17.24 -5.53 -14.01
CA GLN A 113 -16.97 -4.94 -15.32
C GLN A 113 -16.00 -5.81 -16.11
N PRO A 114 -16.13 -5.87 -17.45
CA PRO A 114 -15.11 -6.50 -18.28
C PRO A 114 -13.84 -5.66 -18.32
N TYR A 115 -12.72 -6.26 -18.66
CA TYR A 115 -11.51 -5.52 -18.98
C TYR A 115 -11.67 -4.79 -20.31
N PRO A 116 -11.35 -3.49 -20.39
CA PRO A 116 -11.53 -2.70 -21.61
C PRO A 116 -10.46 -2.96 -22.68
N CYS A 117 -9.33 -3.57 -22.29
CA CYS A 117 -8.20 -3.86 -23.17
C CYS A 117 -7.35 -5.00 -22.60
N ASP A 118 -6.39 -5.49 -23.36
CA ASP A 118 -5.36 -6.39 -22.88
C ASP A 118 -4.46 -5.71 -21.84
N PRO A 119 -3.79 -6.49 -20.95
CA PRO A 119 -2.85 -5.93 -20.00
C PRO A 119 -1.68 -5.25 -20.73
N MET A 120 -1.36 -4.01 -20.33
CA MET A 120 -0.30 -3.19 -20.93
C MET A 120 1.05 -3.32 -20.18
N SER A 121 1.10 -4.13 -19.13
CA SER A 121 2.30 -4.40 -18.35
C SER A 121 2.29 -5.81 -17.77
N VAL A 122 3.47 -6.34 -17.45
CA VAL A 122 3.61 -7.64 -16.75
C VAL A 122 2.89 -7.60 -15.40
N TYR A 123 2.93 -6.47 -14.71
CA TYR A 123 2.24 -6.31 -13.45
C TYR A 123 0.70 -6.46 -13.59
N GLN A 124 0.11 -5.81 -14.59
CA GLN A 124 -1.33 -5.93 -14.88
C GLN A 124 -1.70 -7.38 -15.25
N GLN A 125 -0.89 -8.03 -16.05
CA GLN A 125 -1.08 -9.45 -16.38
C GLN A 125 -1.09 -10.32 -15.12
N THR A 126 -0.17 -10.08 -14.20
CA THR A 126 -0.09 -10.80 -12.92
C THR A 126 -1.34 -10.53 -12.06
N MET A 127 -1.77 -9.27 -11.94
CA MET A 127 -2.94 -8.90 -11.15
C MET A 127 -4.24 -9.49 -11.69
N ARG A 128 -4.37 -9.67 -13.00
CA ARG A 128 -5.53 -10.30 -13.66
C ARG A 128 -5.54 -11.82 -13.56
N SER A 129 -4.43 -12.44 -13.18
CA SER A 129 -4.33 -13.91 -13.11
C SER A 129 -5.45 -14.49 -12.22
N GLY A 130 -6.22 -15.41 -12.80
CA GLY A 130 -7.35 -16.04 -12.10
C GLY A 130 -8.59 -15.16 -11.96
N SER A 131 -8.67 -14.01 -12.67
CA SER A 131 -9.88 -13.17 -12.68
C SER A 131 -10.38 -12.96 -14.10
N GLY A 132 -11.66 -13.31 -14.35
CA GLY A 132 -12.34 -13.06 -15.62
C GLY A 132 -12.99 -11.67 -15.72
N ALA A 133 -13.00 -10.87 -14.64
CA ALA A 133 -13.67 -9.60 -14.56
C ALA A 133 -13.04 -8.68 -13.51
N ILE A 134 -13.42 -7.39 -13.54
CA ILE A 134 -13.00 -6.37 -12.58
C ILE A 134 -14.10 -6.22 -11.53
N TYR A 135 -13.72 -6.38 -10.26
CA TYR A 135 -14.56 -6.15 -9.08
C TYR A 135 -14.09 -4.93 -8.30
N ASN A 136 -15.01 -4.27 -7.57
CA ASN A 136 -14.72 -3.12 -6.70
C ASN A 136 -14.13 -1.90 -7.46
N HIS A 137 -14.44 -1.77 -8.76
CA HIS A 137 -14.01 -0.65 -9.57
C HIS A 137 -15.17 0.31 -9.82
N GLU A 138 -15.69 0.90 -8.75
CA GLU A 138 -16.78 1.88 -8.78
C GLU A 138 -16.22 3.27 -8.49
N GLY A 139 -16.39 4.18 -9.44
CA GLY A 139 -15.93 5.57 -9.37
C GLY A 139 -16.71 6.39 -8.33
N THR A 140 -16.18 7.55 -8.03
CA THR A 140 -16.89 8.59 -7.27
C THR A 140 -17.10 9.78 -8.20
N ILE A 141 -18.36 10.22 -8.33
CA ILE A 141 -18.71 11.44 -9.06
C ILE A 141 -18.45 12.63 -8.14
N HIS A 142 -17.66 13.57 -8.61
CA HIS A 142 -17.34 14.79 -7.90
C HIS A 142 -18.06 15.98 -8.54
N ASP A 143 -18.39 17.00 -7.73
CA ASP A 143 -18.90 18.26 -8.21
C ASP A 143 -17.83 19.05 -9.00
N ALA A 144 -18.26 20.08 -9.70
CA ALA A 144 -17.37 20.89 -10.54
C ALA A 144 -16.25 21.60 -9.73
N LYS A 145 -16.54 21.98 -8.48
CA LYS A 145 -15.56 22.62 -7.58
C LYS A 145 -14.46 21.65 -7.20
N THR A 146 -14.82 20.44 -6.79
CA THR A 146 -13.88 19.37 -6.44
C THR A 146 -13.03 18.96 -7.64
N LYS A 147 -13.63 18.78 -8.83
CA LYS A 147 -12.87 18.49 -10.06
C LYS A 147 -11.88 19.58 -10.40
N LYS A 148 -12.30 20.86 -10.33
CA LYS A 148 -11.40 21.99 -10.54
C LYS A 148 -10.22 21.94 -9.58
N PHE A 149 -10.46 21.64 -8.30
CA PHE A 149 -9.41 21.50 -7.30
C PHE A 149 -8.45 20.36 -7.65
N ILE A 150 -8.96 19.17 -7.99
CA ILE A 150 -8.14 18.01 -8.37
C ILE A 150 -7.25 18.34 -9.59
N ARG A 151 -7.82 19.02 -10.58
CA ARG A 151 -7.10 19.45 -11.80
C ARG A 151 -5.93 20.38 -11.50
N MET A 152 -6.10 21.26 -10.50
CA MET A 152 -5.08 22.24 -10.10
C MET A 152 -3.90 21.56 -9.39
N VAL A 153 -4.08 20.41 -8.72
CA VAL A 153 -2.99 19.68 -8.07
C VAL A 153 -2.12 19.03 -9.14
N PRO A 154 -0.84 19.43 -9.28
CA PRO A 154 0.04 18.85 -10.28
C PRO A 154 0.29 17.35 -10.00
N GLU A 155 0.55 16.59 -11.05
CA GLU A 155 0.89 15.18 -10.95
C GLU A 155 2.11 14.95 -10.04
N GLY A 156 2.00 14.01 -9.13
CA GLY A 156 3.05 13.70 -8.14
C GLY A 156 3.22 14.74 -7.03
N LYS A 157 2.33 15.72 -6.94
CA LYS A 157 2.31 16.76 -5.90
C LYS A 157 1.04 16.66 -5.06
N ASN A 158 1.00 17.42 -3.98
CA ASN A 158 -0.19 17.58 -3.15
C ASN A 158 -0.68 19.04 -3.16
N TYR A 159 -1.73 19.34 -2.41
CA TYR A 159 -2.34 20.67 -2.32
C TYR A 159 -1.37 21.81 -1.98
N ARG A 160 -0.20 21.51 -1.36
CA ARG A 160 0.82 22.52 -1.03
C ARG A 160 1.53 23.11 -2.25
N ALA A 161 1.43 22.47 -3.41
CA ALA A 161 1.91 23.01 -4.66
C ALA A 161 0.94 24.03 -5.28
N LEU A 162 -0.22 24.25 -4.65
CA LEU A 162 -1.21 25.23 -5.07
C LEU A 162 -0.86 26.63 -4.52
N PRO A 163 -1.45 27.71 -5.11
CA PRO A 163 -1.29 29.07 -4.61
C PRO A 163 -1.62 29.21 -3.11
N ALA A 164 -1.08 30.27 -2.49
CA ALA A 164 -1.19 30.50 -1.05
C ALA A 164 -2.64 30.57 -0.51
N GLU A 165 -3.61 30.94 -1.36
CA GLU A 165 -5.04 30.95 -1.04
C GLU A 165 -5.59 29.55 -0.66
N TYR A 166 -4.89 28.50 -1.05
CA TYR A 166 -5.18 27.10 -0.68
C TYR A 166 -4.35 26.60 0.50
N ALA A 167 -3.45 27.44 1.05
CA ALA A 167 -2.63 27.09 2.20
C ALA A 167 -3.50 26.97 3.46
N GLY A 168 -3.23 25.96 4.30
CA GLY A 168 -3.93 25.78 5.58
C GLY A 168 -5.30 25.10 5.51
N ILE A 169 -5.80 24.75 4.32
CA ILE A 169 -7.09 24.05 4.17
C ILE A 169 -7.09 22.67 4.84
N TYR A 170 -5.92 22.03 4.94
CA TYR A 170 -5.79 20.69 5.50
C TYR A 170 -4.67 20.59 6.55
N LYS A 171 -4.99 19.89 7.65
CA LYS A 171 -4.08 19.68 8.79
C LYS A 171 -2.94 18.69 8.46
N TYR A 172 -3.14 17.76 7.53
CA TYR A 172 -2.19 16.69 7.24
C TYR A 172 -1.33 17.00 6.01
N HIS A 173 -0.01 16.89 6.19
CA HIS A 173 1.00 17.26 5.21
C HIS A 173 0.93 16.52 3.88
N GLU A 174 0.46 15.28 3.86
CA GLU A 174 0.41 14.42 2.67
C GLU A 174 -1.01 14.23 2.12
N ALA A 175 -1.98 14.98 2.64
CA ALA A 175 -3.35 14.92 2.15
C ALA A 175 -3.46 15.45 0.72
N LEU A 176 -4.46 14.94 -0.03
CA LEU A 176 -4.81 15.40 -1.37
C LEU A 176 -3.66 15.34 -2.37
N THR A 177 -2.90 14.25 -2.32
CA THR A 177 -1.79 13.99 -3.24
C THR A 177 -2.32 13.37 -4.53
N ARG A 178 -1.96 13.96 -5.69
CA ARG A 178 -2.19 13.36 -7.00
C ARG A 178 -1.09 12.37 -7.31
N TYR A 179 -1.45 11.14 -7.69
CA TYR A 179 -0.47 10.14 -8.07
C TYR A 179 0.37 10.60 -9.27
N HIS A 180 1.55 10.01 -9.43
CA HIS A 180 2.42 10.23 -10.58
C HIS A 180 2.39 9.01 -11.48
N SER A 181 2.05 9.17 -12.77
CA SER A 181 1.95 8.07 -13.74
C SER A 181 3.20 7.18 -13.74
N LYS A 182 4.38 7.80 -13.75
CA LYS A 182 5.70 7.13 -13.90
C LYS A 182 6.42 6.85 -12.57
N LYS A 183 5.70 6.80 -11.44
CA LYS A 183 6.27 6.47 -10.12
C LYS A 183 5.34 5.53 -9.36
N PRO A 184 5.85 4.75 -8.38
CA PRO A 184 4.99 4.09 -7.41
C PRO A 184 4.12 5.11 -6.67
N SER A 185 2.95 4.68 -6.20
CA SER A 185 2.06 5.52 -5.39
C SER A 185 2.69 5.87 -4.03
N PRO A 186 2.33 7.00 -3.41
CA PRO A 186 2.60 7.19 -1.99
C PRO A 186 1.85 6.13 -1.15
N THR A 187 2.20 6.02 0.13
CA THR A 187 1.51 5.11 1.06
C THR A 187 0.02 5.43 1.09
N ILE A 188 -0.81 4.44 0.80
CA ILE A 188 -2.27 4.55 0.88
C ILE A 188 -2.67 4.42 2.35
N ASN A 189 -3.29 5.46 2.88
CA ASN A 189 -3.80 5.52 4.24
C ASN A 189 -5.25 5.02 4.30
N THR A 190 -5.73 4.72 5.50
CA THR A 190 -7.15 4.50 5.75
C THR A 190 -7.96 5.75 5.37
N GLY A 191 -9.10 5.55 4.70
CA GLY A 191 -9.89 6.64 4.15
C GLY A 191 -9.55 6.93 2.68
N HIS A 192 -10.56 6.83 1.84
CA HIS A 192 -10.42 6.84 0.38
C HIS A 192 -10.24 8.24 -0.25
N ARG A 193 -10.21 9.32 0.55
CA ARG A 193 -10.23 10.71 0.03
C ARG A 193 -8.88 11.43 0.07
N SER A 194 -7.81 10.74 0.43
CA SER A 194 -6.49 11.37 0.61
C SER A 194 -5.67 11.47 -0.66
N HIS A 195 -6.09 10.80 -1.74
CA HIS A 195 -5.33 10.75 -2.98
C HIS A 195 -6.21 11.01 -4.20
N PHE A 196 -5.59 11.52 -5.28
CA PHE A 196 -6.21 11.69 -6.59
C PHE A 196 -5.55 10.79 -7.62
N HIS A 197 -6.36 10.31 -8.58
CA HIS A 197 -5.86 9.53 -9.71
C HIS A 197 -4.90 10.38 -10.57
N TYR A 198 -3.82 9.78 -11.08
CA TYR A 198 -2.80 10.51 -11.85
C TYR A 198 -3.36 11.17 -13.11
N LYS A 199 -4.36 10.57 -13.76
CA LYS A 199 -4.95 11.03 -15.04
C LYS A 199 -6.34 11.65 -14.88
N TRP A 200 -7.21 11.03 -14.08
CA TRP A 200 -8.63 11.41 -14.00
C TRP A 200 -8.90 12.32 -12.80
N GLU A 201 -9.89 13.22 -12.96
CA GLU A 201 -10.27 14.19 -11.94
C GLU A 201 -11.17 13.58 -10.86
N ARG A 202 -10.69 12.48 -10.27
CA ARG A 202 -11.39 11.74 -9.24
C ARG A 202 -10.43 11.10 -8.24
N ILE A 203 -10.98 10.68 -7.12
CA ILE A 203 -10.27 9.80 -6.20
C ILE A 203 -10.13 8.40 -6.82
N PRO A 204 -9.12 7.61 -6.42
CA PRO A 204 -8.97 6.23 -6.85
C PRO A 204 -10.16 5.37 -6.38
N THR A 205 -10.48 4.34 -7.16
CA THR A 205 -11.43 3.30 -6.76
C THR A 205 -10.80 2.34 -5.76
N VAL A 206 -11.62 1.47 -5.16
CA VAL A 206 -11.12 0.40 -4.28
C VAL A 206 -10.20 -0.53 -5.07
N ARG A 207 -10.56 -0.92 -6.30
CA ARG A 207 -9.71 -1.78 -7.15
C ARG A 207 -8.38 -1.13 -7.51
N GLU A 208 -8.37 0.15 -7.85
CA GLU A 208 -7.12 0.88 -8.12
C GLU A 208 -6.21 0.91 -6.88
N SER A 209 -6.79 1.20 -5.71
CA SER A 209 -6.06 1.19 -4.44
C SER A 209 -5.57 -0.20 -4.05
N ALA A 210 -6.35 -1.25 -4.34
CA ALA A 210 -5.99 -2.64 -4.13
C ALA A 210 -4.80 -3.07 -5.00
N ARG A 211 -4.85 -2.76 -6.31
CA ARG A 211 -3.74 -3.05 -7.22
C ARG A 211 -2.45 -2.33 -6.82
N LEU A 212 -2.53 -1.08 -6.36
CA LEU A 212 -1.38 -0.34 -5.84
C LEU A 212 -0.81 -0.95 -4.55
N GLN A 213 -1.50 -1.91 -3.94
CA GLN A 213 -1.06 -2.70 -2.79
C GLN A 213 -0.87 -4.19 -3.13
N SER A 214 -0.82 -4.53 -4.42
CA SER A 214 -0.60 -5.88 -4.95
C SER A 214 -1.68 -6.92 -4.59
N PHE A 215 -2.92 -6.47 -4.37
CA PHE A 215 -4.06 -7.40 -4.32
C PHE A 215 -4.47 -7.77 -5.75
N ALA A 216 -4.48 -9.05 -6.06
CA ALA A 216 -4.93 -9.56 -7.35
C ALA A 216 -6.44 -9.28 -7.58
N ASP A 217 -6.87 -9.26 -8.85
CA ASP A 217 -8.24 -8.86 -9.20
C ASP A 217 -9.31 -9.85 -8.78
N ASN A 218 -8.95 -11.10 -8.57
CA ASN A 218 -9.82 -12.12 -7.99
C ASN A 218 -10.08 -11.95 -6.49
N PHE A 219 -9.32 -11.07 -5.80
CA PHE A 219 -9.60 -10.70 -4.41
C PHE A 219 -10.74 -9.67 -4.38
N VAL A 220 -11.91 -10.08 -3.92
CA VAL A 220 -13.11 -9.24 -3.84
C VAL A 220 -13.26 -8.68 -2.43
N PHE A 221 -13.38 -7.35 -2.34
CA PHE A 221 -13.65 -6.66 -1.07
C PHE A 221 -15.15 -6.54 -0.83
N PHE A 222 -15.58 -6.83 0.38
CA PHE A 222 -16.97 -6.68 0.83
C PHE A 222 -17.10 -5.49 1.78
N GLY A 223 -18.27 -4.89 1.83
CA GLY A 223 -18.54 -3.72 2.66
C GLY A 223 -18.62 -2.42 1.84
N ASN A 224 -18.58 -1.29 2.52
CA ASN A 224 -18.59 0.03 1.87
C ASN A 224 -17.16 0.59 1.72
N LYS A 225 -17.01 1.66 0.91
CA LYS A 225 -15.70 2.27 0.61
C LYS A 225 -14.95 2.85 1.82
N THR A 226 -15.58 2.93 2.98
CA THR A 226 -15.02 3.48 4.21
C THR A 226 -14.65 2.41 5.24
N GLN A 227 -14.94 1.18 4.96
CA GLN A 227 -14.58 0.01 5.74
C GLN A 227 -13.31 -0.64 5.22
#